data_04598bbdd2f197aab5bfd18c60aa9979
#
_entry.id   04598bbdd2f197aab5bfd18c60aa9979
#
_cell.length_a   1.000
_cell.length_b   1.000
_cell.length_c   1.000
_cell.angle_alpha   90.00
_cell.angle_beta   90.00
_cell.angle_gamma   90.00
#
_symmetry.space_group_name_H-M   'P 1'
#
loop_
_entity.id
_entity.type
_entity.pdbx_description
1 polymer ?
#
loop_
_entity_poly.entity_id
_entity_poly.type
_entity_poly.pdbx_seq_one_letter_code
_entity_poly.pdbx_strand_id
1 'polypeptide(L)'
;VLVVEHDRTVMEAADWLVDMGPGAGTAGGEVTAQGTLAALKANPHSLTGAWLSGQVQNALPRRHFNAAKADKLELKGAVGRNLKNVNLTIPVGGLTVITGVSGSGKSTLIVDTLLPALKAVVSKDAKAAGAGLPFSELYGAEYFDQVVSVDQAPIGRSTRSNAAVSYTH
;
A
#
# COMPACT_ATOMS: atom_id res chain seq x y z
N VAL A 1 5.27 16.34 -23.42
CA VAL A 1 5.55 15.14 -22.60
C VAL A 1 4.35 14.22 -22.71
N LEU A 2 4.57 12.92 -22.90
CA LEU A 2 3.54 11.88 -22.87
C LEU A 2 3.80 10.98 -21.64
N VAL A 3 2.77 10.80 -20.82
CA VAL A 3 2.85 10.04 -19.56
C VAL A 3 1.71 9.02 -19.54
N VAL A 4 1.98 7.81 -19.08
CA VAL A 4 0.95 6.80 -18.78
C VAL A 4 0.84 6.72 -17.26
N GLU A 5 -0.27 7.24 -16.74
CA GLU A 5 -0.45 7.42 -15.30
C GLU A 5 -1.89 7.16 -14.85
N HIS A 6 -2.04 6.88 -13.57
CA HIS A 6 -3.31 6.70 -12.88
C HIS A 6 -3.41 7.58 -11.61
N ASP A 7 -2.39 8.39 -11.34
CA ASP A 7 -2.41 9.36 -10.25
C ASP A 7 -3.31 10.55 -10.58
N ARG A 8 -4.21 10.86 -9.65
CA ARG A 8 -5.19 11.94 -9.81
C ARG A 8 -4.53 13.29 -10.03
N THR A 9 -3.47 13.59 -9.29
CA THR A 9 -2.80 14.89 -9.35
C THR A 9 -2.14 15.11 -10.71
N VAL A 10 -1.53 14.05 -11.26
CA VAL A 10 -0.92 14.10 -12.59
C VAL A 10 -1.99 14.26 -13.67
N MET A 11 -3.10 13.52 -13.57
CA MET A 11 -4.21 13.65 -14.53
C MET A 11 -4.86 15.04 -14.46
N GLU A 12 -5.04 15.62 -13.27
CA GLU A 12 -5.62 16.95 -13.10
C GLU A 12 -4.69 18.07 -13.60
N ALA A 13 -3.38 17.82 -13.67
CA ALA A 13 -2.39 18.76 -14.20
C ALA A 13 -2.16 18.64 -15.73
N ALA A 14 -2.74 17.61 -16.36
CA ALA A 14 -2.52 17.38 -17.78
C ALA A 14 -3.34 18.32 -18.67
N ASP A 15 -2.72 18.79 -19.76
CA ASP A 15 -3.41 19.61 -20.79
C ASP A 15 -4.39 18.76 -21.62
N TRP A 16 -4.05 17.49 -21.84
CA TRP A 16 -4.84 16.55 -22.63
C TRP A 16 -4.78 15.16 -22.04
N LEU A 17 -5.92 14.50 -21.99
CA LEU A 17 -6.11 13.16 -21.44
C LEU A 17 -6.66 12.23 -22.51
N VAL A 18 -6.22 10.98 -22.49
CA VAL A 18 -6.75 9.88 -23.30
C VAL A 18 -7.13 8.76 -22.34
N ASP A 19 -8.40 8.41 -22.31
CA ASP A 19 -8.97 7.36 -21.46
C ASP A 19 -9.11 6.07 -22.24
N MET A 20 -8.49 5.00 -21.74
CA MET A 20 -8.47 3.70 -22.36
C MET A 20 -9.41 2.75 -21.63
N GLY A 21 -10.18 1.97 -22.37
CA GLY A 21 -11.14 1.04 -21.78
C GLY A 21 -11.87 0.18 -22.82
N PRO A 22 -13.16 -0.19 -22.56
CA PRO A 22 -13.91 0.08 -21.30
C PRO A 22 -13.50 -0.77 -20.10
N GLY A 23 -12.79 -1.88 -20.33
CA GLY A 23 -12.34 -2.79 -19.28
C GLY A 23 -10.86 -3.10 -19.39
N ALA A 24 -10.42 -4.21 -18.78
CA ALA A 24 -9.04 -4.69 -18.86
C ALA A 24 -8.93 -5.96 -19.72
N GLY A 25 -7.73 -6.23 -20.23
CA GLY A 25 -7.46 -7.40 -21.08
C GLY A 25 -8.27 -7.39 -22.37
N THR A 26 -8.97 -8.49 -22.65
CA THR A 26 -9.77 -8.64 -23.89
C THR A 26 -10.99 -7.71 -23.96
N ALA A 27 -11.43 -7.15 -22.84
CA ALA A 27 -12.52 -6.17 -22.77
C ALA A 27 -12.03 -4.71 -22.80
N GLY A 28 -10.75 -4.50 -23.05
CA GLY A 28 -10.11 -3.19 -23.17
C GLY A 28 -9.59 -2.93 -24.57
N GLY A 29 -8.66 -1.98 -24.67
CA GLY A 29 -7.94 -1.69 -25.91
C GLY A 29 -8.58 -0.60 -26.78
N GLU A 30 -9.64 0.04 -26.30
CA GLU A 30 -10.33 1.11 -27.01
C GLU A 30 -10.08 2.47 -26.34
N VAL A 31 -10.10 3.55 -27.13
CA VAL A 31 -10.15 4.92 -26.58
C VAL A 31 -11.62 5.24 -26.26
N THR A 32 -11.95 5.29 -24.99
CA THR A 32 -13.33 5.57 -24.54
C THR A 32 -13.64 7.06 -24.48
N ALA A 33 -12.62 7.87 -24.20
CA ALA A 33 -12.71 9.33 -24.19
C ALA A 33 -11.34 9.98 -24.44
N GLN A 34 -11.35 11.19 -24.98
CA GLN A 34 -10.14 12.01 -25.06
C GLN A 34 -10.50 13.48 -25.05
N GLY A 35 -9.61 14.31 -24.54
CA GLY A 35 -9.82 15.75 -24.45
C GLY A 35 -9.19 16.38 -23.22
N THR A 36 -9.61 17.61 -22.91
CA THR A 36 -9.24 18.29 -21.67
C THR A 36 -9.87 17.61 -20.47
N LEU A 37 -9.37 17.89 -19.27
CA LEU A 37 -9.95 17.41 -18.02
C LEU A 37 -11.46 17.70 -17.92
N ALA A 38 -11.89 18.90 -18.33
CA ALA A 38 -13.29 19.29 -18.31
C ALA A 38 -14.13 18.43 -19.28
N ALA A 39 -13.61 18.17 -20.47
CA ALA A 39 -14.28 17.32 -21.46
C ALA A 39 -14.44 15.88 -20.97
N LEU A 40 -13.41 15.30 -20.33
CA LEU A 40 -13.51 13.96 -19.76
C LEU A 40 -14.53 13.90 -18.61
N LYS A 41 -14.50 14.88 -17.70
CA LYS A 41 -15.46 14.95 -16.58
C LYS A 41 -16.93 15.07 -17.03
N ALA A 42 -17.16 15.66 -18.20
CA ALA A 42 -18.49 15.82 -18.78
C ALA A 42 -18.93 14.60 -19.64
N ASN A 43 -18.00 13.69 -19.99
CA ASN A 43 -18.30 12.54 -20.84
C ASN A 43 -18.89 11.38 -20.02
N PRO A 44 -20.16 10.97 -20.24
CA PRO A 44 -20.82 9.92 -19.50
C PRO A 44 -20.21 8.52 -19.74
N HIS A 45 -19.43 8.34 -20.79
CA HIS A 45 -18.77 7.08 -21.11
C HIS A 45 -17.36 6.96 -20.55
N SER A 46 -16.79 8.04 -19.97
CA SER A 46 -15.48 8.01 -19.34
C SER A 46 -15.58 7.59 -17.88
N LEU A 47 -15.07 6.41 -17.56
CA LEU A 47 -14.96 5.94 -16.18
C LEU A 47 -13.97 6.83 -15.40
N THR A 48 -12.87 7.22 -16.03
CA THR A 48 -11.89 8.14 -15.45
C THR A 48 -12.51 9.52 -15.19
N GLY A 49 -13.31 10.04 -16.12
CA GLY A 49 -14.05 11.29 -15.96
C GLY A 49 -15.05 11.25 -14.80
N ALA A 50 -15.81 10.17 -14.71
CA ALA A 50 -16.77 9.95 -13.61
C ALA A 50 -16.06 9.87 -12.24
N TRP A 51 -14.88 9.22 -12.19
CA TRP A 51 -14.07 9.17 -10.97
C TRP A 51 -13.46 10.52 -10.61
N LEU A 52 -12.90 11.25 -11.58
CA LEU A 52 -12.30 12.58 -11.37
C LEU A 52 -13.34 13.64 -10.99
N SER A 53 -14.59 13.50 -11.45
CA SER A 53 -15.71 14.37 -11.04
C SER A 53 -16.28 14.05 -9.66
N GLY A 54 -15.87 12.92 -9.04
CA GLY A 54 -16.41 12.44 -7.78
C GLY A 54 -17.78 11.75 -7.86
N GLN A 55 -18.30 11.51 -9.08
CA GLN A 55 -19.56 10.79 -9.29
C GLN A 55 -19.43 9.31 -8.93
N VAL A 56 -18.26 8.73 -9.13
CA VAL A 56 -17.92 7.37 -8.68
C VAL A 56 -17.16 7.48 -7.37
N GLN A 57 -17.86 7.26 -6.28
CA GLN A 57 -17.21 7.06 -4.99
C GLN A 57 -16.92 5.57 -4.85
N ASN A 58 -15.65 5.18 -4.89
CA ASN A 58 -15.21 3.86 -4.40
C ASN A 58 -15.32 3.84 -2.87
N ALA A 59 -16.55 4.00 -2.37
CA ALA A 59 -16.85 3.83 -0.97
C ALA A 59 -16.86 2.33 -0.67
N LEU A 60 -15.67 1.77 -0.43
CA LEU A 60 -15.61 0.51 0.30
C LEU A 60 -16.37 0.71 1.62
N PRO A 61 -17.29 -0.19 1.98
CA PRO A 61 -18.01 -0.07 3.23
C PRO A 61 -16.98 0.01 4.35
N ARG A 62 -16.93 1.15 5.05
CA ARG A 62 -16.01 1.34 6.17
C ARG A 62 -16.43 0.39 7.28
N ARG A 63 -15.63 -0.63 7.52
CA ARG A 63 -15.77 -1.45 8.72
C ARG A 63 -15.60 -0.52 9.93
N HIS A 64 -16.53 -0.60 10.87
CA HIS A 64 -16.43 0.14 12.12
C HIS A 64 -15.26 -0.44 12.92
N PHE A 65 -14.10 0.23 12.88
CA PHE A 65 -12.91 -0.16 13.64
C PHE A 65 -12.70 0.83 14.78
N ASN A 66 -12.67 0.32 16.01
CA ASN A 66 -12.40 1.13 17.19
C ASN A 66 -10.96 0.92 17.66
N ALA A 67 -10.05 1.78 17.20
CA ALA A 67 -8.64 1.72 17.54
C ALA A 67 -8.34 1.83 19.04
N ALA A 68 -9.21 2.50 19.81
CA ALA A 68 -9.02 2.67 21.25
C ALA A 68 -9.27 1.38 22.05
N LYS A 69 -10.13 0.48 21.52
CA LYS A 69 -10.47 -0.80 22.14
C LYS A 69 -9.73 -1.99 21.53
N ALA A 70 -8.99 -1.77 20.45
CA ALA A 70 -8.23 -2.81 19.79
C ALA A 70 -7.00 -3.18 20.61
N ASP A 71 -6.62 -4.46 20.53
CA ASP A 71 -5.31 -4.91 20.97
C ASP A 71 -4.21 -4.14 20.23
N LYS A 72 -3.01 -4.11 20.77
CA LYS A 72 -1.95 -3.26 20.25
C LYS A 72 -0.69 -4.07 20.01
N LEU A 73 -0.07 -3.77 18.88
CA LEU A 73 1.32 -4.10 18.60
C LEU A 73 2.16 -2.89 19.02
N GLU A 74 3.11 -3.08 19.91
CA GLU A 74 3.97 -2.01 20.42
C GLU A 74 5.44 -2.35 20.21
N LEU A 75 6.14 -1.48 19.50
CA LEU A 75 7.59 -1.50 19.36
C LEU A 75 8.15 -0.34 20.17
N LYS A 76 9.10 -0.60 21.09
CA LYS A 76 9.70 0.42 21.93
C LYS A 76 11.19 0.53 21.69
N GLY A 77 11.67 1.76 21.77
CA GLY A 77 13.09 2.03 21.77
C GLY A 77 13.80 1.72 20.46
N ALA A 78 13.14 1.87 19.31
CA ALA A 78 13.77 1.64 18.01
C ALA A 78 14.86 2.67 17.74
N VAL A 79 16.07 2.18 17.45
CA VAL A 79 17.25 3.00 17.16
C VAL A 79 17.97 2.47 15.93
N GLY A 80 18.71 3.35 15.28
CA GLY A 80 19.52 3.02 14.11
C GLY A 80 19.25 3.96 12.96
N ARG A 81 20.26 4.20 12.13
CA ARG A 81 20.25 5.23 11.09
C ARG A 81 19.80 6.58 11.68
N ASN A 82 18.61 7.07 11.27
CA ASN A 82 18.05 8.33 11.77
C ASN A 82 16.98 8.15 12.87
N LEU A 83 16.69 6.93 13.31
CA LEU A 83 15.75 6.68 14.41
C LEU A 83 16.36 7.07 15.76
N LYS A 84 15.62 7.85 16.53
CA LYS A 84 16.05 8.41 17.82
C LYS A 84 15.20 7.88 18.95
N ASN A 85 15.37 6.59 19.31
CA ASN A 85 14.62 5.93 20.37
C ASN A 85 13.10 6.03 20.16
N VAL A 86 12.64 5.61 18.96
CA VAL A 86 11.27 5.76 18.51
C VAL A 86 10.40 4.67 19.12
N ASN A 87 9.22 5.06 19.65
CA ASN A 87 8.16 4.14 20.03
C ASN A 87 7.05 4.17 19.00
N LEU A 88 6.51 3.00 18.66
CA LEU A 88 5.43 2.83 17.69
C LEU A 88 4.35 1.97 18.32
N THR A 89 3.09 2.41 18.22
CA THR A 89 1.91 1.65 18.62
C THR A 89 0.98 1.50 17.42
N ILE A 90 0.61 0.27 17.08
CA ILE A 90 -0.28 -0.07 15.97
C ILE A 90 -1.48 -0.83 16.52
N PRO A 91 -2.72 -0.38 16.30
CA PRO A 91 -3.90 -1.14 16.71
C PRO A 91 -4.08 -2.38 15.80
N VAL A 92 -4.29 -3.53 16.41
CA VAL A 92 -4.46 -4.81 15.73
C VAL A 92 -5.83 -4.88 15.05
N GLY A 93 -5.90 -5.46 13.86
CA GLY A 93 -7.15 -5.67 13.12
C GLY A 93 -7.61 -4.48 12.27
N GLY A 94 -6.84 -3.40 12.21
CA GLY A 94 -7.10 -2.22 11.38
C GLY A 94 -6.10 -2.05 10.24
N LEU A 95 -6.41 -1.13 9.32
CA LEU A 95 -5.47 -0.63 8.32
C LEU A 95 -4.69 0.54 8.93
N THR A 96 -3.39 0.39 9.08
CA THR A 96 -2.50 1.45 9.55
C THR A 96 -1.65 1.96 8.39
N VAL A 97 -1.60 3.27 8.22
CA VAL A 97 -0.79 3.94 7.18
C VAL A 97 0.33 4.74 7.85
N ILE A 98 1.56 4.51 7.41
CA ILE A 98 2.74 5.25 7.88
C ILE A 98 3.08 6.32 6.84
N THR A 99 3.02 7.58 7.24
CA THR A 99 3.25 8.74 6.36
C THR A 99 4.42 9.61 6.84
N GLY A 100 4.86 10.50 6.00
CA GLY A 100 5.93 11.47 6.31
C GLY A 100 6.79 11.76 5.08
N VAL A 101 7.61 12.79 5.15
CA VAL A 101 8.53 13.20 4.08
C VAL A 101 9.54 12.11 3.72
N SER A 102 10.11 12.19 2.51
CA SER A 102 11.18 11.26 2.11
C SER A 102 12.37 11.38 3.07
N GLY A 103 12.99 10.26 3.43
CA GLY A 103 14.10 10.22 4.38
C GLY A 103 13.71 10.38 5.86
N SER A 104 12.43 10.48 6.22
CA SER A 104 12.01 10.64 7.63
C SER A 104 12.17 9.38 8.50
N GLY A 105 12.59 8.25 7.94
CA GLY A 105 12.81 7.01 8.69
C GLY A 105 11.67 5.98 8.62
N LYS A 106 10.64 6.20 7.80
CA LYS A 106 9.51 5.26 7.66
C LYS A 106 9.95 3.85 7.32
N SER A 107 10.74 3.70 6.27
CA SER A 107 11.26 2.38 5.84
C SER A 107 12.20 1.80 6.89
N THR A 108 13.02 2.63 7.53
CA THR A 108 13.91 2.20 8.61
C THR A 108 13.12 1.63 9.79
N LEU A 109 12.05 2.31 10.20
CA LEU A 109 11.20 1.87 11.30
C LEU A 109 10.41 0.59 10.96
N ILE A 110 9.81 0.54 9.77
CA ILE A 110 8.91 -0.57 9.41
C ILE A 110 9.68 -1.73 8.78
N VAL A 111 10.46 -1.48 7.72
CA VAL A 111 11.08 -2.54 6.92
C VAL A 111 12.36 -3.06 7.57
N ASP A 112 13.18 -2.16 8.14
CA ASP A 112 14.47 -2.54 8.70
C ASP A 112 14.40 -2.89 10.19
N THR A 113 13.33 -2.51 10.91
CA THR A 113 13.19 -2.76 12.36
C THR A 113 11.99 -3.67 12.68
N LEU A 114 10.75 -3.19 12.47
CA LEU A 114 9.54 -3.90 12.91
C LEU A 114 9.33 -5.22 12.15
N LEU A 115 9.49 -5.21 10.83
CA LEU A 115 9.25 -6.39 10.00
C LEU A 115 10.16 -7.57 10.34
N PRO A 116 11.49 -7.42 10.48
CA PRO A 116 12.36 -8.50 10.95
C PRO A 116 12.01 -8.96 12.38
N ALA A 117 11.70 -8.03 13.28
CA ALA A 117 11.32 -8.34 14.65
C ALA A 117 10.06 -9.22 14.73
N LEU A 118 9.01 -8.83 13.98
CA LEU A 118 7.78 -9.63 13.89
C LEU A 118 8.00 -10.98 13.24
N LYS A 119 8.77 -11.05 12.16
CA LYS A 119 9.09 -12.34 11.50
C LYS A 119 9.82 -13.28 12.45
N ALA A 120 10.74 -12.78 13.28
CA ALA A 120 11.48 -13.60 14.25
C ALA A 120 10.54 -14.25 15.28
N VAL A 121 9.54 -13.51 15.77
CA VAL A 121 8.60 -14.00 16.78
C VAL A 121 7.55 -14.93 16.15
N VAL A 122 6.93 -14.49 15.05
CA VAL A 122 5.79 -15.21 14.44
C VAL A 122 6.23 -16.49 13.74
N SER A 123 7.33 -16.49 12.99
CA SER A 123 7.81 -17.69 12.29
C SER A 123 8.56 -18.68 13.20
N LYS A 124 8.88 -18.30 14.43
CA LYS A 124 9.74 -19.08 15.34
C LYS A 124 11.10 -19.46 14.74
N ASP A 125 11.48 -18.81 13.66
CA ASP A 125 12.75 -19.01 12.96
C ASP A 125 13.51 -17.69 12.86
N ALA A 126 14.45 -17.50 13.77
CA ALA A 126 15.28 -16.29 13.81
C ALA A 126 16.14 -16.11 12.54
N LYS A 127 16.41 -17.19 11.78
CA LYS A 127 17.16 -17.10 10.52
C LYS A 127 16.30 -16.58 9.37
N ALA A 128 15.00 -16.83 9.41
CA ALA A 128 14.06 -16.31 8.41
C ALA A 128 13.79 -14.79 8.58
N ALA A 129 14.06 -14.26 9.76
CA ALA A 129 13.78 -12.86 10.10
C ALA A 129 14.77 -11.85 9.48
N GLY A 130 16.00 -12.29 9.19
CA GLY A 130 17.09 -11.38 8.82
C GLY A 130 17.61 -10.54 10.01
N ALA A 131 18.70 -9.79 9.78
CA ALA A 131 19.25 -8.88 10.79
C ALA A 131 18.43 -7.58 10.81
N GLY A 132 17.55 -7.41 11.80
CA GLY A 132 16.82 -6.17 12.05
C GLY A 132 17.68 -5.13 12.78
N LEU A 133 17.24 -3.86 12.71
CA LEU A 133 17.85 -2.80 13.53
C LEU A 133 17.45 -2.94 15.00
N PRO A 134 18.27 -2.40 15.93
CA PRO A 134 18.05 -2.53 17.36
C PRO A 134 16.76 -1.85 17.82
N PHE A 135 16.11 -2.46 18.80
CA PHE A 135 14.98 -1.94 19.56
C PHE A 135 15.02 -2.52 20.98
N SER A 136 14.25 -1.94 21.91
CA SER A 136 14.23 -2.41 23.30
C SER A 136 13.24 -3.53 23.52
N GLU A 137 11.99 -3.34 23.09
CA GLU A 137 10.90 -4.26 23.42
C GLU A 137 9.87 -4.34 22.28
N LEU A 138 9.26 -5.51 22.12
CA LEU A 138 8.16 -5.76 21.18
C LEU A 138 7.04 -6.51 21.93
N TYR A 139 5.83 -5.94 21.95
CA TYR A 139 4.64 -6.52 22.55
C TYR A 139 3.54 -6.68 21.50
N GLY A 140 2.63 -7.64 21.72
CA GLY A 140 1.48 -7.87 20.86
C GLY A 140 1.79 -8.63 19.58
N ALA A 141 2.99 -9.21 19.46
CA ALA A 141 3.34 -10.06 18.31
C ALA A 141 2.54 -11.37 18.29
N GLU A 142 2.04 -11.82 19.44
CA GLU A 142 1.21 -13.01 19.64
C GLU A 142 -0.17 -12.90 18.96
N TYR A 143 -0.61 -11.71 18.58
CA TYR A 143 -1.86 -11.52 17.85
C TYR A 143 -1.74 -11.84 16.35
N PHE A 144 -0.56 -12.24 15.87
CA PHE A 144 -0.30 -12.47 14.46
C PHE A 144 0.15 -13.91 14.21
N ASP A 145 -0.55 -14.59 13.32
CA ASP A 145 -0.21 -15.96 12.90
C ASP A 145 0.82 -15.97 11.76
N GLN A 146 0.83 -14.90 10.95
CA GLN A 146 1.69 -14.79 9.78
C GLN A 146 2.08 -13.34 9.49
N VAL A 147 3.28 -13.15 8.94
CA VAL A 147 3.76 -11.85 8.43
C VAL A 147 4.03 -11.96 6.94
N VAL A 148 3.26 -11.23 6.15
CA VAL A 148 3.43 -11.13 4.69
C VAL A 148 3.99 -9.75 4.35
N SER A 149 5.07 -9.71 3.58
CA SER A 149 5.66 -8.48 3.07
C SER A 149 5.47 -8.43 1.56
N VAL A 150 4.85 -7.38 1.06
CA VAL A 150 4.70 -7.10 -0.37
C VAL A 150 5.51 -5.85 -0.67
N ASP A 151 6.48 -5.96 -1.57
CA ASP A 151 7.29 -4.85 -2.02
C ASP A 151 6.91 -4.41 -3.45
N GLN A 152 7.50 -3.31 -3.91
CA GLN A 152 7.29 -2.78 -5.25
C GLN A 152 8.30 -3.36 -6.27
N ALA A 153 9.06 -4.40 -5.91
CA ALA A 153 9.98 -5.03 -6.84
C ALA A 153 9.20 -5.59 -8.04
N PRO A 154 9.74 -5.45 -9.27
CA PRO A 154 9.12 -6.06 -10.44
C PRO A 154 8.94 -7.55 -10.18
N ILE A 155 7.76 -8.09 -10.44
CA ILE A 155 7.48 -9.52 -10.35
C ILE A 155 8.52 -10.23 -11.22
N GLY A 156 9.44 -10.94 -10.57
CA GLY A 156 10.57 -11.58 -11.24
C GLY A 156 10.09 -12.50 -12.34
N ARG A 157 10.85 -12.61 -13.42
CA ARG A 157 10.61 -13.50 -14.57
C ARG A 157 10.75 -15.00 -14.18
N SER A 158 10.10 -15.45 -13.14
CA SER A 158 9.97 -16.87 -12.89
C SER A 158 8.63 -17.34 -13.46
N THR A 159 8.66 -18.37 -14.28
CA THR A 159 7.50 -19.04 -14.89
C THR A 159 6.50 -19.60 -13.86
N ARG A 160 6.74 -19.38 -12.56
CA ARG A 160 5.91 -19.84 -11.43
C ARG A 160 5.28 -18.68 -10.61
N SER A 161 5.58 -17.44 -10.89
CA SER A 161 4.97 -16.28 -10.21
C SER A 161 3.92 -15.63 -11.11
N ASN A 162 2.77 -16.28 -11.23
CA ASN A 162 1.59 -15.64 -11.79
C ASN A 162 0.79 -15.06 -10.61
N ALA A 163 0.52 -13.75 -10.61
CA ALA A 163 -0.28 -13.08 -9.58
C ALA A 163 -1.67 -13.72 -9.38
N ALA A 164 -2.15 -14.47 -10.38
CA ALA A 164 -3.40 -15.24 -10.34
C ALA A 164 -3.32 -16.53 -9.47
N VAL A 165 -2.13 -17.01 -9.07
CA VAL A 165 -1.98 -18.27 -8.31
C VAL A 165 -1.93 -18.04 -6.80
N SER A 166 -1.82 -16.78 -6.33
CA SER A 166 -1.74 -16.43 -4.91
C SER A 166 -3.09 -16.37 -4.17
N TYR A 167 -4.22 -16.58 -4.84
CA TYR A 167 -5.56 -16.40 -4.24
C TYR A 167 -6.44 -17.65 -4.21
N THR A 168 -5.87 -18.82 -4.46
CA THR A 168 -6.62 -20.08 -4.34
C THR A 168 -5.94 -21.03 -3.34
N HIS A 169 -6.06 -20.70 -2.07
CA HIS A 169 -6.10 -21.70 -0.97
C HIS A 169 -6.64 -21.02 0.29
#